data_1d4d11995e71d35a2a224b6151f41b12
#
_entry.id   1d4d11995e71d35a2a224b6151f41b12
#
_cell.length_a   1.000
_cell.length_b   1.000
_cell.length_c   1.000
_cell.angle_alpha   90.00
_cell.angle_beta   90.00
_cell.angle_gamma   90.00
#
_symmetry.space_group_name_H-M   'P 1'
#
loop_
_entity.id
_entity.type
_entity.pdbx_description
1 polymer ?
#
loop_
_entity_poly.entity_id
_entity_poly.type
_entity_poly.pdbx_seq_one_letter_code
_entity_poly.pdbx_strand_id
1 'polypeptide(L)'
;MPERLRETIRIRIPAREAVAVDLHKGYRVSVIDLAGHQGADCVAVTPGGAVSCTRTTRARNRRLFPKIGQSIYADDDDAMLTLLEDTSPGPHGLLVPPCDPTMYRLRGAGCAHPSCHDNFHKAFAQKGIRLERTPPSICLFQNIVIDQGGAIAIGVNTSKPGDRITFRADRDLVFVVSACPNDVFKRPPLQPTDLQVTIDMLETA
;
A
#
# COMPACT_ATOMS: atom_id res chain seq x y z
N MET A 1 -4.05 -4.59 29.65
CA MET A 1 -5.03 -5.69 29.42
C MET A 1 -4.82 -6.21 28.01
N PRO A 2 -5.04 -7.50 27.69
CA PRO A 2 -4.94 -7.95 26.31
C PRO A 2 -6.03 -7.26 25.47
N GLU A 3 -5.64 -6.74 24.30
CA GLU A 3 -6.56 -6.19 23.32
C GLU A 3 -7.58 -7.27 22.92
N ARG A 4 -8.87 -6.96 22.99
CA ARG A 4 -9.94 -7.90 22.64
C ARG A 4 -10.43 -7.62 21.22
N LEU A 5 -10.37 -8.63 20.36
CA LEU A 5 -10.95 -8.59 19.04
C LEU A 5 -12.47 -8.53 19.13
N ARG A 6 -13.08 -7.50 18.52
CA ARG A 6 -14.54 -7.31 18.48
C ARG A 6 -15.12 -7.87 17.19
N GLU A 7 -14.51 -7.55 16.05
CA GLU A 7 -15.00 -7.93 14.73
C GLU A 7 -13.85 -7.96 13.73
N THR A 8 -13.97 -8.79 12.70
CA THR A 8 -13.08 -8.83 11.55
C THR A 8 -13.87 -8.66 10.26
N ILE A 9 -13.54 -7.61 9.50
CA ILE A 9 -14.08 -7.38 8.15
C ILE A 9 -13.06 -7.87 7.12
N ARG A 10 -13.52 -8.57 6.08
CA ARG A 10 -12.70 -9.01 4.95
C ARG A 10 -13.26 -8.45 3.65
N ILE A 11 -12.39 -7.81 2.87
CA ILE A 11 -12.74 -7.18 1.60
C ILE A 11 -11.77 -7.69 0.54
N ARG A 12 -12.30 -8.35 -0.49
CA ARG A 12 -11.52 -8.74 -1.67
C ARG A 12 -11.36 -7.52 -2.57
N ILE A 13 -10.16 -7.31 -3.07
CA ILE A 13 -9.84 -6.30 -4.06
C ILE A 13 -9.60 -7.03 -5.38
N PRO A 14 -10.50 -6.89 -6.37
CA PRO A 14 -10.27 -7.47 -7.69
C PRO A 14 -8.96 -6.96 -8.31
N ALA A 15 -8.35 -7.78 -9.13
CA ALA A 15 -7.17 -7.38 -9.90
C ALA A 15 -7.43 -6.06 -10.63
N ARG A 16 -6.42 -5.15 -10.60
CA ARG A 16 -6.47 -3.83 -11.25
C ARG A 16 -7.42 -2.81 -10.60
N GLU A 17 -8.05 -3.15 -9.47
CA GLU A 17 -8.94 -2.25 -8.73
C GLU A 17 -8.34 -1.79 -7.40
N ALA A 18 -9.06 -0.92 -6.71
CA ALA A 18 -8.71 -0.44 -5.38
C ALA A 18 -9.92 -0.42 -4.45
N VAL A 19 -9.63 -0.45 -3.15
CA VAL A 19 -10.61 -0.23 -2.09
C VAL A 19 -10.14 0.87 -1.16
N ALA A 20 -11.10 1.69 -0.68
CA ALA A 20 -10.89 2.65 0.40
C ALA A 20 -11.60 2.16 1.66
N VAL A 21 -10.87 2.04 2.76
CA VAL A 21 -11.39 1.60 4.05
C VAL A 21 -11.16 2.67 5.11
N ASP A 22 -12.15 2.83 6.01
CA ASP A 22 -12.03 3.68 7.18
C ASP A 22 -11.36 2.87 8.29
N LEU A 23 -10.32 3.41 8.90
CA LEU A 23 -9.63 2.82 10.02
C LEU A 23 -9.68 3.78 11.20
N HIS A 24 -10.22 3.34 12.33
CA HIS A 24 -10.11 4.05 13.58
C HIS A 24 -8.78 3.77 14.27
N LYS A 25 -8.30 4.73 15.02
CA LYS A 25 -7.09 4.56 15.84
C LYS A 25 -7.18 3.27 16.67
N GLY A 26 -6.13 2.48 16.62
CA GLY A 26 -6.03 1.18 17.29
C GLY A 26 -6.46 -0.02 16.44
N TYR A 27 -7.24 0.17 15.35
CA TYR A 27 -7.60 -0.93 14.46
C TYR A 27 -6.38 -1.48 13.74
N ARG A 28 -6.43 -2.76 13.41
CA ARG A 28 -5.40 -3.39 12.59
C ARG A 28 -5.92 -3.60 11.18
N VAL A 29 -5.07 -3.36 10.21
CA VAL A 29 -5.36 -3.63 8.80
C VAL A 29 -4.27 -4.54 8.23
N SER A 30 -4.69 -5.62 7.60
CA SER A 30 -3.79 -6.53 6.89
C SER A 30 -4.07 -6.45 5.39
N VAL A 31 -3.02 -6.30 4.59
CA VAL A 31 -3.06 -6.47 3.14
C VAL A 31 -2.49 -7.85 2.83
N ILE A 32 -3.24 -8.66 2.08
CA ILE A 32 -2.93 -10.06 1.82
C ILE A 32 -2.81 -10.28 0.32
N ASP A 33 -1.72 -10.87 -0.11
CA ASP A 33 -1.52 -11.34 -1.49
C ASP A 33 -2.13 -12.73 -1.64
N LEU A 34 -3.26 -12.84 -2.34
CA LEU A 34 -4.01 -14.10 -2.43
C LEU A 34 -3.35 -15.15 -3.33
N ALA A 35 -2.63 -14.72 -4.37
CA ALA A 35 -2.08 -15.59 -5.39
C ALA A 35 -0.54 -15.65 -5.42
N GLY A 36 0.11 -14.74 -4.72
CA GLY A 36 1.56 -14.52 -4.79
C GLY A 36 1.98 -13.61 -5.95
N HIS A 37 3.13 -12.97 -5.80
CA HIS A 37 3.75 -12.06 -6.76
C HIS A 37 2.96 -10.77 -7.08
N GLN A 38 1.81 -10.52 -6.44
CA GLN A 38 1.00 -9.32 -6.68
C GLN A 38 1.53 -8.13 -5.87
N GLY A 39 1.89 -7.05 -6.57
CA GLY A 39 2.22 -5.78 -5.93
C GLY A 39 0.97 -5.00 -5.50
N ALA A 40 1.05 -4.31 -4.36
CA ALA A 40 0.04 -3.38 -3.91
C ALA A 40 0.64 -1.99 -3.72
N ASP A 41 -0.11 -0.97 -4.11
CA ASP A 41 0.19 0.42 -3.77
C ASP A 41 -0.83 0.92 -2.74
N CYS A 42 -0.35 1.57 -1.67
CA CYS A 42 -1.20 2.05 -0.58
C CYS A 42 -0.96 3.52 -0.29
N VAL A 43 -2.03 4.23 0.08
CA VAL A 43 -2.00 5.62 0.56
C VAL A 43 -2.95 5.75 1.73
N ALA A 44 -2.55 6.49 2.77
CA ALA A 44 -3.40 6.82 3.90
C ALA A 44 -3.60 8.35 3.99
N VAL A 45 -4.82 8.79 4.33
CA VAL A 45 -5.18 10.20 4.53
C VAL A 45 -5.98 10.32 5.82
N THR A 46 -5.64 11.28 6.68
CA THR A 46 -6.44 11.58 7.88
C THR A 46 -7.64 12.44 7.55
N PRO A 47 -8.69 12.50 8.40
CA PRO A 47 -9.79 13.45 8.25
C PRO A 47 -9.34 14.92 8.19
N GLY A 48 -8.21 15.25 8.81
CA GLY A 48 -7.58 16.58 8.78
C GLY A 48 -6.75 16.88 7.53
N GLY A 49 -6.66 15.92 6.58
CA GLY A 49 -5.96 16.07 5.30
C GLY A 49 -4.47 15.73 5.31
N ALA A 50 -3.89 15.28 6.44
CA ALA A 50 -2.52 14.79 6.46
C ALA A 50 -2.40 13.49 5.67
N VAL A 51 -1.35 13.37 4.83
CA VAL A 51 -1.16 12.28 3.88
C VAL A 51 0.08 11.47 4.23
N SER A 52 0.02 10.15 4.06
CA SER A 52 1.19 9.27 4.23
C SER A 52 2.36 9.74 3.35
N CYS A 53 3.51 9.97 3.99
CA CYS A 53 4.67 10.61 3.35
C CYS A 53 5.86 9.65 3.33
N THR A 54 6.21 9.15 2.15
CA THR A 54 7.33 8.22 1.99
C THR A 54 8.68 8.86 2.32
N ARG A 55 8.84 10.16 2.06
CA ARG A 55 10.05 10.94 2.40
C ARG A 55 10.23 11.02 3.91
N THR A 56 9.21 11.48 4.64
CA THR A 56 9.22 11.57 6.10
C THR A 56 9.46 10.20 6.73
N THR A 57 8.78 9.18 6.24
CA THR A 57 8.92 7.79 6.71
C THR A 57 10.36 7.30 6.59
N ARG A 58 11.01 7.51 5.43
CA ARG A 58 12.42 7.12 5.25
C ARG A 58 13.37 7.89 6.17
N ALA A 59 13.14 9.20 6.31
CA ALA A 59 13.98 10.05 7.16
C ALA A 59 13.89 9.65 8.65
N ARG A 60 12.65 9.41 9.14
CA ARG A 60 12.42 9.02 10.53
C ARG A 60 12.96 7.63 10.85
N ASN A 61 12.71 6.65 9.99
CA ASN A 61 13.15 5.27 10.20
C ASN A 61 14.59 5.00 9.79
N ARG A 62 15.23 5.90 9.00
CA ARG A 62 16.54 5.71 8.37
C ARG A 62 16.63 4.41 7.57
N ARG A 63 15.54 4.07 6.86
CA ARG A 63 15.38 2.84 6.09
C ARG A 63 14.53 3.08 4.84
N LEU A 64 14.72 2.20 3.85
CA LEU A 64 13.92 2.21 2.62
C LEU A 64 12.48 1.75 2.84
N PHE A 65 12.26 0.92 3.87
CA PHE A 65 10.95 0.50 4.36
C PHE A 65 11.02 0.24 5.88
N PRO A 66 9.95 0.53 6.64
CA PRO A 66 9.90 0.24 8.07
C PRO A 66 10.09 -1.24 8.37
N LYS A 67 10.74 -1.56 9.48
CA LYS A 67 10.72 -2.89 10.08
C LYS A 67 9.58 -2.98 11.10
N ILE A 68 9.26 -4.20 11.53
CA ILE A 68 8.27 -4.44 12.58
C ILE A 68 8.55 -3.54 13.80
N GLY A 69 7.51 -2.87 14.28
CA GLY A 69 7.55 -1.88 15.36
C GLY A 69 7.87 -0.44 14.92
N GLN A 70 8.22 -0.21 13.65
CA GLN A 70 8.40 1.13 13.09
C GLN A 70 7.15 1.58 12.33
N SER A 71 7.02 2.90 12.10
CA SER A 71 5.82 3.51 11.56
C SER A 71 6.01 4.08 10.15
N ILE A 72 4.92 4.13 9.41
CA ILE A 72 4.69 5.04 8.29
C ILE A 72 4.27 6.38 8.90
N TYR A 73 4.89 7.46 8.47
CA TYR A 73 4.63 8.83 8.92
C TYR A 73 3.89 9.62 7.85
N ALA A 74 3.12 10.62 8.31
CA ALA A 74 2.47 11.59 7.45
C ALA A 74 3.40 12.76 7.10
N ASP A 75 2.89 13.67 6.28
CA ASP A 75 3.55 14.92 5.90
C ASP A 75 3.55 15.96 7.03
N ASP A 76 2.72 15.78 8.07
CA ASP A 76 2.74 16.51 9.34
C ASP A 76 3.71 15.93 10.38
N ASP A 77 4.54 14.97 9.99
CA ASP A 77 5.54 14.29 10.84
C ASP A 77 4.99 13.33 11.91
N ASP A 78 3.67 13.16 12.00
CA ASP A 78 3.06 12.22 12.94
C ASP A 78 2.95 10.80 12.37
N ALA A 79 2.99 9.79 13.27
CA ALA A 79 2.80 8.40 12.89
C ALA A 79 1.35 8.14 12.43
N MET A 80 1.19 7.42 11.32
CA MET A 80 -0.11 7.01 10.78
C MET A 80 -0.38 5.52 10.95
N LEU A 81 0.61 4.70 10.63
CA LEU A 81 0.49 3.25 10.60
C LEU A 81 1.76 2.64 11.20
N THR A 82 1.64 1.82 12.23
CA THR A 82 2.77 1.05 12.77
C THR A 82 2.76 -0.36 12.21
N LEU A 83 3.88 -0.81 11.64
CA LEU A 83 4.04 -2.17 11.12
C LEU A 83 4.09 -3.18 12.26
N LEU A 84 3.16 -4.12 12.29
CA LEU A 84 3.06 -5.16 13.32
C LEU A 84 3.55 -6.53 12.85
N GLU A 85 3.29 -6.88 11.60
CA GLU A 85 3.60 -8.19 11.02
C GLU A 85 3.92 -8.06 9.54
N ASP A 86 4.86 -8.88 9.08
CA ASP A 86 5.18 -9.10 7.68
C ASP A 86 5.58 -10.57 7.52
N THR A 87 4.78 -11.35 6.79
CA THR A 87 5.05 -12.76 6.51
C THR A 87 5.73 -12.97 5.17
N SER A 88 5.80 -11.89 4.36
CA SER A 88 6.43 -11.98 3.05
C SER A 88 7.96 -11.96 3.16
N PRO A 89 8.67 -12.51 2.18
CA PRO A 89 10.11 -12.38 2.14
C PRO A 89 10.58 -10.95 1.83
N GLY A 90 9.66 -10.01 1.58
CA GLY A 90 10.00 -8.65 1.14
C GLY A 90 10.76 -8.60 -0.18
N PRO A 91 11.43 -7.51 -0.52
CA PRO A 91 11.30 -6.22 0.13
C PRO A 91 10.01 -5.49 -0.25
N HIS A 92 9.70 -4.46 0.54
CA HIS A 92 8.70 -3.45 0.23
C HIS A 92 9.39 -2.14 -0.11
N GLY A 93 8.67 -1.15 -0.65
CA GLY A 93 9.30 0.07 -1.11
C GLY A 93 8.57 1.37 -0.78
N LEU A 94 9.38 2.43 -0.65
CA LEU A 94 8.93 3.81 -0.51
C LEU A 94 9.61 4.73 -1.54
N LEU A 95 10.15 4.18 -2.63
CA LEU A 95 10.95 4.93 -3.60
C LEU A 95 10.25 5.11 -4.94
N VAL A 96 9.49 4.11 -5.37
CA VAL A 96 8.87 4.11 -6.68
C VAL A 96 7.47 4.73 -6.55
N PRO A 97 7.11 5.68 -7.43
CA PRO A 97 5.76 6.23 -7.44
C PRO A 97 4.74 5.18 -7.90
N PRO A 98 3.45 5.37 -7.58
CA PRO A 98 2.40 4.54 -8.13
C PRO A 98 2.42 4.62 -9.66
N CYS A 99 2.10 3.51 -10.33
CA CYS A 99 1.98 3.51 -11.78
C CYS A 99 0.89 4.48 -12.24
N ASP A 100 1.13 5.15 -13.37
CA ASP A 100 0.25 6.17 -13.93
C ASP A 100 0.03 5.97 -15.44
N PRO A 101 -0.97 6.67 -16.06
CA PRO A 101 -1.25 6.56 -17.47
C PRO A 101 -0.06 6.95 -18.36
N THR A 102 0.81 7.86 -17.91
CA THR A 102 1.99 8.28 -18.68
C THR A 102 3.02 7.17 -18.76
N MET A 103 3.27 6.47 -17.63
CA MET A 103 4.15 5.31 -17.60
C MET A 103 3.66 4.23 -18.59
N TYR A 104 2.36 3.93 -18.57
CA TYR A 104 1.78 2.92 -19.48
C TYR A 104 1.87 3.33 -20.94
N ARG A 105 1.55 4.58 -21.26
CA ARG A 105 1.67 5.13 -22.62
C ARG A 105 3.11 5.04 -23.14
N LEU A 106 4.10 5.40 -22.32
CA LEU A 106 5.52 5.34 -22.69
C LEU A 106 6.03 3.90 -22.89
N ARG A 107 5.32 2.92 -22.34
CA ARG A 107 5.61 1.48 -22.48
C ARG A 107 4.76 0.76 -23.52
N GLY A 108 3.99 1.51 -24.31
CA GLY A 108 3.19 0.98 -25.43
C GLY A 108 1.86 0.32 -25.00
N ALA A 109 1.47 0.38 -23.73
CA ALA A 109 0.11 0.08 -23.32
C ALA A 109 -0.78 1.29 -23.63
N GLY A 110 -1.94 1.11 -24.24
CA GLY A 110 -2.82 2.22 -24.67
C GLY A 110 -3.21 3.19 -23.53
N CYS A 111 -3.76 4.34 -23.89
CA CYS A 111 -4.13 5.40 -22.94
C CYS A 111 -5.24 4.99 -21.94
N ALA A 112 -5.98 3.91 -22.20
CA ALA A 112 -7.05 3.39 -21.36
C ALA A 112 -6.58 2.30 -20.36
N HIS A 113 -5.26 2.07 -20.26
CA HIS A 113 -4.75 1.09 -19.30
C HIS A 113 -5.00 1.56 -17.86
N PRO A 114 -5.61 0.72 -16.99
CA PRO A 114 -5.84 1.09 -15.59
C PRO A 114 -4.51 1.35 -14.87
N SER A 115 -4.54 2.23 -13.87
CA SER A 115 -3.34 2.61 -13.12
C SER A 115 -3.63 2.77 -11.63
N CYS A 116 -2.61 2.64 -10.77
CA CYS A 116 -2.75 2.94 -9.35
C CYS A 116 -3.09 4.41 -9.11
N HIS A 117 -2.61 5.31 -9.99
CA HIS A 117 -3.02 6.72 -10.01
C HIS A 117 -4.55 6.85 -10.09
N ASP A 118 -5.18 6.27 -11.14
CA ASP A 118 -6.62 6.35 -11.34
C ASP A 118 -7.39 5.67 -10.22
N ASN A 119 -6.89 4.54 -9.74
CA ASN A 119 -7.43 3.79 -8.62
C ASN A 119 -7.49 4.64 -7.35
N PHE A 120 -6.42 5.37 -7.01
CA PHE A 120 -6.40 6.25 -5.85
C PHE A 120 -7.40 7.40 -6.00
N HIS A 121 -7.42 8.09 -7.13
CA HIS A 121 -8.36 9.19 -7.35
C HIS A 121 -9.81 8.70 -7.24
N LYS A 122 -10.15 7.56 -7.84
CA LYS A 122 -11.49 6.95 -7.77
C LYS A 122 -11.87 6.54 -6.34
N ALA A 123 -10.98 5.83 -5.63
CA ALA A 123 -11.25 5.32 -4.31
C ALA A 123 -11.38 6.42 -3.25
N PHE A 124 -10.53 7.45 -3.28
CA PHE A 124 -10.65 8.59 -2.38
C PHE A 124 -11.88 9.44 -2.69
N ALA A 125 -12.26 9.62 -3.96
CA ALA A 125 -13.47 10.34 -4.35
C ALA A 125 -14.74 9.66 -3.79
N GLN A 126 -14.78 8.32 -3.70
CA GLN A 126 -15.89 7.59 -3.06
C GLN A 126 -16.01 7.89 -1.56
N LYS A 127 -14.94 8.36 -0.92
CA LYS A 127 -14.90 8.81 0.48
C LYS A 127 -15.05 10.34 0.61
N GLY A 128 -15.39 11.03 -0.47
CA GLY A 128 -15.51 12.50 -0.47
C GLY A 128 -14.16 13.24 -0.41
N ILE A 129 -13.04 12.53 -0.58
CA ILE A 129 -11.69 13.10 -0.55
C ILE A 129 -11.24 13.35 -2.00
N ARG A 130 -10.95 14.61 -2.33
CA ARG A 130 -10.38 14.99 -3.62
C ARG A 130 -8.85 15.11 -3.50
N LEU A 131 -8.13 14.30 -4.24
CA LEU A 131 -6.69 14.44 -4.37
C LEU A 131 -6.37 15.51 -5.43
N GLU A 132 -5.57 16.50 -5.09
CA GLU A 132 -5.03 17.46 -6.08
C GLU A 132 -3.89 16.82 -6.89
N ARG A 133 -3.11 15.94 -6.25
CA ARG A 133 -2.02 15.19 -6.86
C ARG A 133 -2.02 13.79 -6.28
N THR A 134 -1.55 12.82 -7.05
CA THR A 134 -1.34 11.46 -6.52
C THR A 134 -0.16 11.46 -5.56
N PRO A 135 -0.37 11.10 -4.29
CA PRO A 135 0.72 10.99 -3.32
C PRO A 135 1.67 9.85 -3.68
N PRO A 136 2.94 9.92 -3.27
CA PRO A 136 3.84 8.77 -3.31
C PRO A 136 3.26 7.61 -2.50
N SER A 137 3.20 6.41 -3.09
CA SER A 137 2.58 5.25 -2.46
C SER A 137 3.54 4.47 -1.56
N ILE A 138 2.96 3.74 -0.62
CA ILE A 138 3.60 2.66 0.12
C ILE A 138 3.47 1.42 -0.77
N CYS A 139 4.58 0.95 -1.35
CA CYS A 139 4.57 -0.21 -2.25
C CYS A 139 4.79 -1.49 -1.43
N LEU A 140 3.77 -2.33 -1.35
CA LEU A 140 3.83 -3.63 -0.68
C LEU A 140 4.09 -4.75 -1.68
N PHE A 141 4.83 -5.77 -1.25
CA PHE A 141 5.16 -6.97 -2.05
C PHE A 141 5.92 -6.66 -3.36
N GLN A 142 6.48 -5.46 -3.47
CA GLN A 142 7.19 -5.02 -4.66
C GLN A 142 8.71 -5.08 -4.45
N ASN A 143 9.39 -5.97 -5.16
CA ASN A 143 10.83 -6.17 -5.06
C ASN A 143 11.60 -5.00 -5.70
N ILE A 144 11.83 -3.95 -4.93
CA ILE A 144 12.66 -2.81 -5.34
C ILE A 144 14.11 -3.10 -4.98
N VAL A 145 14.96 -3.17 -5.99
CA VAL A 145 16.39 -3.43 -5.86
C VAL A 145 17.17 -2.15 -6.14
N ILE A 146 18.14 -1.86 -5.29
CA ILE A 146 19.07 -0.74 -5.46
C ILE A 146 20.46 -1.35 -5.53
N ASP A 147 21.19 -1.07 -6.62
CA ASP A 147 22.57 -1.52 -6.75
C ASP A 147 23.57 -0.58 -6.03
N GLN A 148 24.84 -0.96 -6.00
CA GLN A 148 25.88 -0.15 -5.37
C GLN A 148 26.13 1.20 -6.07
N GLY A 149 25.74 1.32 -7.33
CA GLY A 149 25.80 2.56 -8.10
C GLY A 149 24.60 3.48 -7.89
N GLY A 150 23.60 3.03 -7.11
CA GLY A 150 22.35 3.76 -6.86
C GLY A 150 21.27 3.59 -7.93
N ALA A 151 21.44 2.70 -8.90
CA ALA A 151 20.40 2.41 -9.87
C ALA A 151 19.25 1.64 -9.21
N ILE A 152 18.01 2.03 -9.55
CA ILE A 152 16.79 1.44 -9.02
C ILE A 152 16.17 0.53 -10.08
N ALA A 153 15.94 -0.72 -9.72
CA ALA A 153 15.22 -1.69 -10.54
C ALA A 153 14.05 -2.29 -9.76
N ILE A 154 13.01 -2.68 -10.48
CA ILE A 154 11.93 -3.46 -9.89
C ILE A 154 12.14 -4.91 -10.36
N GLY A 155 12.50 -5.78 -9.42
CA GLY A 155 12.68 -7.21 -9.63
C GLY A 155 11.36 -7.97 -9.69
N VAL A 156 11.44 -9.30 -9.75
CA VAL A 156 10.28 -10.17 -9.61
C VAL A 156 9.80 -10.12 -8.17
N ASN A 157 8.50 -9.91 -7.97
CA ASN A 157 7.90 -9.96 -6.65
C ASN A 157 8.06 -11.37 -6.06
N THR A 158 8.34 -11.45 -4.77
CA THR A 158 8.72 -12.69 -4.10
C THR A 158 7.66 -13.20 -3.12
N SER A 159 6.55 -12.46 -2.96
CA SER A 159 5.42 -12.87 -2.14
C SER A 159 4.82 -14.19 -2.63
N LYS A 160 4.31 -14.95 -1.68
CA LYS A 160 3.63 -16.25 -1.88
C LYS A 160 2.14 -16.10 -1.60
N PRO A 161 1.31 -17.05 -2.07
CA PRO A 161 -0.11 -17.05 -1.73
C PRO A 161 -0.33 -17.03 -0.21
N GLY A 162 -1.10 -16.03 0.25
CA GLY A 162 -1.42 -15.83 1.66
C GLY A 162 -0.42 -14.96 2.45
N ASP A 163 0.68 -14.54 1.83
CA ASP A 163 1.58 -13.56 2.46
C ASP A 163 0.83 -12.27 2.77
N ARG A 164 1.11 -11.72 3.95
CA ARG A 164 0.43 -10.53 4.44
C ARG A 164 1.38 -9.57 5.14
N ILE A 165 0.98 -8.33 5.13
CA ILE A 165 1.58 -7.26 5.93
C ILE A 165 0.47 -6.63 6.76
N THR A 166 0.70 -6.48 8.08
CA THR A 166 -0.29 -5.97 9.02
C THR A 166 0.21 -4.70 9.68
N PHE A 167 -0.62 -3.67 9.65
CA PHE A 167 -0.39 -2.40 10.33
C PHE A 167 -1.45 -2.17 11.41
N ARG A 168 -1.07 -1.45 12.46
CA ARG A 168 -2.00 -0.78 13.38
C ARG A 168 -2.18 0.66 12.94
N ALA A 169 -3.40 1.15 12.90
CA ALA A 169 -3.70 2.56 12.71
C ALA A 169 -3.36 3.35 13.99
N ASP A 170 -2.49 4.32 13.88
CA ASP A 170 -2.09 5.19 15.00
C ASP A 170 -2.96 6.45 15.10
N ARG A 171 -3.76 6.71 14.07
CA ARG A 171 -4.75 7.80 13.93
C ARG A 171 -5.98 7.29 13.19
N ASP A 172 -7.10 8.02 13.27
CA ASP A 172 -8.22 7.81 12.36
C ASP A 172 -7.80 8.21 10.95
N LEU A 173 -8.07 7.35 9.97
CA LEU A 173 -7.66 7.58 8.58
C LEU A 173 -8.51 6.81 7.58
N VAL A 174 -8.51 7.28 6.34
CA VAL A 174 -8.93 6.51 5.17
C VAL A 174 -7.68 5.87 4.57
N PHE A 175 -7.67 4.55 4.49
CA PHE A 175 -6.59 3.76 3.90
C PHE A 175 -7.04 3.18 2.57
N VAL A 176 -6.32 3.50 1.50
CA VAL A 176 -6.60 2.99 0.16
C VAL A 176 -5.53 2.00 -0.24
N VAL A 177 -5.97 0.85 -0.73
CA VAL A 177 -5.13 -0.21 -1.28
C VAL A 177 -5.51 -0.45 -2.73
N SER A 178 -4.54 -0.37 -3.63
CA SER A 178 -4.68 -0.68 -5.06
C SER A 178 -3.95 -1.97 -5.39
N ALA A 179 -4.67 -2.96 -5.95
CA ALA A 179 -4.06 -4.12 -6.60
C ALA A 179 -3.40 -3.65 -7.90
N CYS A 180 -2.07 -3.47 -7.87
CA CYS A 180 -1.32 -2.82 -8.96
C CYS A 180 -1.60 -3.48 -10.31
N PRO A 181 -2.10 -2.74 -11.31
CA PRO A 181 -2.50 -3.30 -12.62
C PRO A 181 -1.32 -3.57 -13.56
N ASN A 182 -0.09 -3.59 -13.04
CA ASN A 182 1.11 -3.67 -13.86
C ASN A 182 1.30 -5.05 -14.51
N ASP A 183 1.11 -5.13 -15.82
CA ASP A 183 1.35 -6.31 -16.67
C ASP A 183 2.33 -6.04 -17.82
N VAL A 184 2.88 -4.81 -17.91
CA VAL A 184 3.75 -4.42 -19.03
C VAL A 184 5.20 -4.89 -18.85
N PHE A 185 5.61 -5.29 -17.65
CA PHE A 185 6.99 -5.72 -17.40
C PHE A 185 7.27 -7.20 -17.71
N LYS A 186 6.29 -7.96 -18.21
CA LYS A 186 6.40 -9.38 -18.62
C LYS A 186 7.13 -10.26 -17.59
N ARG A 187 6.79 -10.09 -16.30
CA ARG A 187 7.32 -10.88 -15.18
C ARG A 187 6.15 -11.37 -14.31
N PRO A 188 6.34 -12.38 -13.46
CA PRO A 188 5.29 -12.83 -12.53
C PRO A 188 4.80 -11.71 -11.60
N PRO A 189 3.45 -11.61 -11.40
CA PRO A 189 2.46 -12.36 -12.15
C PRO A 189 2.37 -11.79 -13.57
N LEU A 190 2.20 -12.65 -14.58
CA LEU A 190 2.03 -12.20 -15.98
C LEU A 190 0.72 -11.42 -16.18
N GLN A 191 -0.23 -11.64 -15.29
CA GLN A 191 -1.48 -10.89 -15.17
C GLN A 191 -1.69 -10.50 -13.71
N PRO A 192 -2.15 -9.29 -13.42
CA PRO A 192 -2.51 -8.89 -12.08
C PRO A 192 -3.53 -9.82 -11.45
N THR A 193 -3.40 -10.04 -10.15
CA THR A 193 -4.26 -10.92 -9.36
C THR A 193 -4.93 -10.14 -8.23
N ASP A 194 -5.88 -10.79 -7.56
CA ASP A 194 -6.64 -10.18 -6.49
C ASP A 194 -5.82 -10.08 -5.20
N LEU A 195 -6.12 -9.04 -4.43
CA LEU A 195 -5.67 -8.89 -3.06
C LEU A 195 -6.86 -9.02 -2.09
N GLN A 196 -6.58 -9.08 -0.81
CA GLN A 196 -7.57 -8.95 0.25
C GLN A 196 -7.10 -7.96 1.30
N VAL A 197 -8.02 -7.14 1.79
CA VAL A 197 -7.85 -6.37 3.01
C VAL A 197 -8.65 -7.04 4.13
N THR A 198 -8.03 -7.17 5.29
CA THR A 198 -8.69 -7.58 6.53
C THR A 198 -8.57 -6.45 7.55
N ILE A 199 -9.66 -6.10 8.20
CA ILE A 199 -9.70 -5.09 9.26
C ILE A 199 -10.12 -5.77 10.55
N ASP A 200 -9.25 -5.75 11.55
CA ASP A 200 -9.56 -6.22 12.90
C ASP A 200 -9.89 -5.02 13.77
N MET A 201 -11.14 -4.97 14.21
CA MET A 201 -11.64 -3.96 15.14
C MET A 201 -11.34 -4.41 16.55
N LEU A 202 -10.50 -3.65 17.26
CA LEU A 202 -10.11 -3.94 18.63
C LEU A 202 -10.87 -3.04 19.59
N GLU A 203 -11.26 -3.58 20.75
CA GLU A 203 -11.79 -2.76 21.84
C GLU A 203 -10.65 -1.89 22.37
N THR A 204 -10.85 -0.56 22.35
CA THR A 204 -10.00 0.37 23.09
C THR A 204 -10.24 0.18 24.58
N ALA A 205 -9.17 -0.16 25.29
CA ALA A 205 -9.21 -0.28 26.75
C ALA A 205 -9.49 1.09 27.40
#